data_20f5bb04063ee21634c362e1e37a0772
#
_entry.id   20f5bb04063ee21634c362e1e37a0772
#
_cell.length_a   1.000
_cell.length_b   1.000
_cell.length_c   1.000
_cell.angle_alpha   90.00
_cell.angle_beta   90.00
_cell.angle_gamma   90.00
#
_symmetry.space_group_name_H-M   'P 1'
#
loop_
_entity.id
_entity.type
_entity.pdbx_description
1 polymer ?
#
loop_
_entity_poly.entity_id
_entity_poly.type
_entity_poly.pdbx_seq_one_letter_code
_entity_poly.pdbx_strand_id
1 'polypeptide(L)'
;AEGLGESDLVITWKQAFPLRLTLSANDGGSDSTGRYQGSATISGDHLLTLNDLFYASFNHDLGGGDDGDRGTRGHTVHYSLPWGYWLMSATASANDYHQSVAGASQTYLYSGESSNYEAKLSRLVFRDAANKTTLSLRGYLTQSKNFIDDTEVEVQRRRMAGWEASIAHRAFIGKATLDLNLAYRHGIGAFGA
;
A
#
# COMPACT_ATOMS: atom_id res chain seq x y z
N ALA A 1 13.71 -0.27 -50.66
CA ALA A 1 12.33 -0.09 -51.16
C ALA A 1 11.42 -0.28 -49.95
N GLU A 2 10.95 0.83 -49.38
CA GLU A 2 9.93 0.83 -48.35
C GLU A 2 8.63 0.37 -48.95
N GLY A 3 8.03 -0.70 -48.41
CA GLY A 3 6.76 -1.23 -48.87
C GLY A 3 5.63 -0.25 -48.55
N LEU A 4 4.71 -0.04 -49.51
CA LEU A 4 3.50 0.74 -49.34
C LEU A 4 2.66 0.08 -48.22
N GLY A 5 2.50 0.76 -47.06
CA GLY A 5 1.71 0.30 -45.93
C GLY A 5 2.52 -0.06 -44.67
N GLU A 6 3.85 0.06 -44.73
CA GLU A 6 4.71 -0.07 -43.52
C GLU A 6 4.93 1.32 -42.90
N SER A 7 4.84 1.39 -41.56
CA SER A 7 5.18 2.57 -40.79
C SER A 7 6.07 2.19 -39.60
N ASP A 8 7.17 2.90 -39.44
CA ASP A 8 8.08 2.70 -38.31
C ASP A 8 7.67 3.60 -37.18
N LEU A 9 7.45 3.01 -35.99
CA LEU A 9 7.28 3.74 -34.76
C LEU A 9 8.66 3.98 -34.09
N VAL A 10 9.19 5.18 -34.25
CA VAL A 10 10.45 5.57 -33.57
C VAL A 10 10.12 6.14 -32.20
N ILE A 11 10.51 5.43 -31.14
CA ILE A 11 10.37 5.89 -29.77
C ILE A 11 11.73 6.36 -29.28
N THR A 12 11.87 7.67 -29.10
CA THR A 12 13.06 8.26 -28.44
C THR A 12 12.78 8.32 -26.95
N TRP A 13 13.53 7.53 -26.19
CA TRP A 13 13.40 7.46 -24.74
C TRP A 13 14.64 8.03 -24.06
N LYS A 14 14.41 8.89 -23.07
CA LYS A 14 15.47 9.45 -22.24
C LYS A 14 15.08 9.32 -20.76
N GLN A 15 15.82 8.52 -20.02
CA GLN A 15 15.63 8.40 -18.60
C GLN A 15 16.31 9.57 -17.88
N ALA A 16 15.55 10.26 -17.03
CA ALA A 16 16.11 11.15 -16.02
C ALA A 16 16.65 10.31 -14.83
N PHE A 17 17.15 10.97 -13.81
CA PHE A 17 17.56 10.32 -12.57
C PHE A 17 16.38 9.50 -12.01
N PRO A 18 16.53 8.18 -11.77
CA PRO A 18 15.38 7.30 -11.52
C PRO A 18 14.79 7.43 -10.12
N LEU A 19 15.49 8.11 -9.19
CA LEU A 19 15.02 8.27 -7.81
C LEU A 19 14.35 9.63 -7.60
N ARG A 20 13.26 9.61 -6.84
CA ARG A 20 12.54 10.80 -6.37
C ARG A 20 12.39 10.74 -4.86
N LEU A 21 12.59 11.88 -4.20
CA LEU A 21 12.28 12.09 -2.80
C LEU A 21 11.08 13.03 -2.71
N THR A 22 10.05 12.60 -1.99
CA THR A 22 8.88 13.41 -1.68
C THR A 22 8.80 13.59 -0.18
N LEU A 23 8.72 14.83 0.28
CA LEU A 23 8.48 15.18 1.67
C LEU A 23 7.11 15.85 1.77
N SER A 24 6.34 15.51 2.79
CA SER A 24 5.08 16.17 3.07
C SER A 24 4.89 16.39 4.57
N ALA A 25 4.16 17.44 4.91
CA ALA A 25 3.68 17.72 6.25
C ALA A 25 2.24 18.23 6.15
N ASN A 26 1.39 17.78 7.07
CA ASN A 26 0.00 18.18 7.14
C ASN A 26 -0.52 18.09 8.59
N ASP A 27 -1.74 18.53 8.83
CA ASP A 27 -2.46 18.50 10.11
C ASP A 27 -3.58 17.42 10.13
N GLY A 28 -3.43 16.37 9.31
CA GLY A 28 -4.42 15.29 9.16
C GLY A 28 -4.36 14.21 10.24
N GLY A 29 -3.53 14.36 11.28
CA GLY A 29 -3.47 13.47 12.41
C GLY A 29 -4.62 13.66 13.40
N SER A 30 -4.62 12.91 14.50
CA SER A 30 -5.58 13.06 15.60
C SER A 30 -4.92 13.77 16.80
N ASP A 31 -5.73 14.45 17.61
CA ASP A 31 -5.22 15.10 18.82
C ASP A 31 -4.66 14.07 19.84
N SER A 32 -5.19 12.85 19.85
CA SER A 32 -4.74 11.79 20.76
C SER A 32 -3.43 11.10 20.36
N THR A 33 -3.03 11.14 19.09
CA THR A 33 -1.83 10.43 18.58
C THR A 33 -0.85 11.32 17.83
N GLY A 34 -1.05 12.63 17.87
CA GLY A 34 -0.23 13.64 17.18
C GLY A 34 -0.97 14.25 15.99
N ARG A 35 -1.28 15.54 16.10
CA ARG A 35 -2.08 16.29 15.11
C ARG A 35 -1.31 16.53 13.81
N TYR A 36 -0.05 16.92 13.93
CA TYR A 36 0.80 17.20 12.76
C TYR A 36 1.50 15.94 12.31
N GLN A 37 1.42 15.63 11.03
CA GLN A 37 2.01 14.44 10.43
C GLN A 37 3.06 14.82 9.39
N GLY A 38 4.21 14.15 9.44
CA GLY A 38 5.27 14.24 8.45
C GLY A 38 5.43 12.95 7.68
N SER A 39 5.74 13.01 6.41
CA SER A 39 6.15 11.83 5.67
C SER A 39 7.32 12.09 4.73
N ALA A 40 8.14 11.05 4.53
CA ALA A 40 9.20 11.01 3.55
C ALA A 40 9.03 9.75 2.70
N THR A 41 9.00 9.91 1.39
CA THR A 41 8.91 8.79 0.44
C THR A 41 10.04 8.86 -0.56
N ILE A 42 10.81 7.79 -0.64
CA ILE A 42 11.78 7.56 -1.72
C ILE A 42 11.11 6.62 -2.72
N SER A 43 11.07 7.01 -3.98
CA SER A 43 10.55 6.18 -5.06
C SER A 43 11.51 6.12 -6.23
N GLY A 44 11.52 4.98 -6.91
CA GLY A 44 12.36 4.74 -8.06
C GLY A 44 11.61 3.98 -9.14
N ASP A 45 11.70 4.48 -10.36
CA ASP A 45 11.14 3.84 -11.54
C ASP A 45 12.29 3.23 -12.35
N HIS A 46 12.12 1.99 -12.80
CA HIS A 46 13.09 1.35 -13.69
C HIS A 46 14.50 1.17 -13.09
N LEU A 47 14.54 0.83 -11.78
CA LEU A 47 15.80 0.67 -11.06
C LEU A 47 16.63 -0.51 -11.57
N LEU A 48 15.98 -1.64 -11.88
CA LEU A 48 16.62 -2.86 -12.39
C LEU A 48 16.54 -2.97 -13.92
N THR A 49 16.24 -1.88 -14.65
CA THR A 49 16.05 -1.87 -16.10
C THR A 49 14.89 -2.75 -16.62
N LEU A 50 13.98 -3.14 -15.73
CA LEU A 50 12.85 -4.04 -15.99
C LEU A 50 11.50 -3.31 -16.02
N ASN A 51 11.50 -1.97 -16.10
CA ASN A 51 10.31 -1.13 -15.96
C ASN A 51 9.60 -1.34 -14.61
N ASP A 52 10.39 -1.65 -13.61
CA ASP A 52 10.01 -1.89 -12.22
C ASP A 52 9.74 -0.58 -11.49
N LEU A 53 8.91 -0.67 -10.45
CA LEU A 53 8.64 0.42 -9.53
C LEU A 53 8.98 -0.02 -8.11
N PHE A 54 9.77 0.78 -7.43
CA PHE A 54 10.05 0.68 -6.01
C PHE A 54 9.60 1.95 -5.30
N TYR A 55 9.05 1.82 -4.10
CA TYR A 55 9.00 2.93 -3.16
C TYR A 55 9.13 2.45 -1.71
N ALA A 56 9.73 3.32 -0.89
CA ALA A 56 9.76 3.21 0.56
C ALA A 56 9.25 4.52 1.16
N SER A 57 8.23 4.43 2.01
CA SER A 57 7.61 5.56 2.70
C SER A 57 7.77 5.41 4.20
N PHE A 58 8.10 6.51 4.86
CA PHE A 58 8.15 6.63 6.31
C PHE A 58 7.26 7.79 6.72
N ASN A 59 6.42 7.58 7.71
CA ASN A 59 5.58 8.60 8.32
C ASN A 59 5.78 8.64 9.83
N HIS A 60 5.71 9.84 10.38
CA HIS A 60 5.88 10.11 11.80
C HIS A 60 5.02 11.29 12.20
N ASP A 61 4.47 11.27 13.41
CA ASP A 61 3.88 12.47 13.96
C ASP A 61 4.96 13.53 14.23
N LEU A 62 4.58 14.78 14.09
CA LEU A 62 5.41 15.95 14.36
C LEU A 62 4.95 16.68 15.62
N GLY A 63 4.11 16.01 16.43
CA GLY A 63 3.54 16.54 17.66
C GLY A 63 2.20 17.26 17.44
N GLY A 64 1.84 18.11 18.40
CA GLY A 64 0.53 18.78 18.47
C GLY A 64 -0.60 17.86 18.94
N GLY A 65 -1.69 18.42 19.46
CA GLY A 65 -2.84 17.70 20.01
C GLY A 65 -2.85 17.68 21.55
N ASP A 66 -3.42 16.63 22.15
CA ASP A 66 -3.66 16.49 23.59
C ASP A 66 -2.36 16.45 24.40
N ASP A 67 -2.42 16.71 25.70
CA ASP A 67 -1.30 16.59 26.62
C ASP A 67 -0.97 15.10 26.88
N GLY A 68 0.30 14.83 27.24
CA GLY A 68 0.81 13.51 27.60
C GLY A 68 1.62 12.84 26.48
N ASP A 69 2.04 11.62 26.77
CA ASP A 69 2.84 10.83 25.83
C ASP A 69 1.95 10.30 24.70
N ARG A 70 2.34 10.57 23.46
CA ARG A 70 1.59 10.18 22.27
C ARG A 70 2.49 10.16 21.07
N GLY A 71 2.07 9.45 20.05
CA GLY A 71 2.78 9.42 18.78
C GLY A 71 2.22 8.40 17.81
N THR A 72 2.54 8.59 16.55
CA THR A 72 2.34 7.58 15.51
C THR A 72 3.54 7.53 14.58
N ARG A 73 3.93 6.35 14.17
CA ARG A 73 4.90 6.17 13.09
C ARG A 73 4.51 4.99 12.24
N GLY A 74 4.95 5.03 10.99
CA GLY A 74 4.70 3.95 10.08
C GLY A 74 5.74 3.91 8.98
N HIS A 75 5.87 2.74 8.38
CA HIS A 75 6.71 2.55 7.21
C HIS A 75 6.06 1.58 6.24
N THR A 76 6.28 1.82 4.97
CA THR A 76 5.79 0.98 3.89
C THR A 76 6.89 0.80 2.87
N VAL A 77 7.07 -0.43 2.41
CA VAL A 77 7.95 -0.76 1.30
C VAL A 77 7.13 -1.49 0.24
N HIS A 78 7.28 -1.06 -0.99
CA HIS A 78 6.59 -1.64 -2.14
C HIS A 78 7.57 -1.88 -3.28
N TYR A 79 7.39 -3.00 -3.95
CA TYR A 79 8.08 -3.30 -5.20
C TYR A 79 7.10 -3.92 -6.18
N SER A 80 7.14 -3.50 -7.43
CA SER A 80 6.37 -4.11 -8.51
C SER A 80 7.19 -4.25 -9.78
N LEU A 81 6.94 -5.35 -10.48
CA LEU A 81 7.67 -5.78 -11.67
C LEU A 81 6.67 -6.21 -12.75
N PRO A 82 6.57 -5.49 -13.88
CA PRO A 82 5.83 -5.95 -15.05
C PRO A 82 6.66 -6.95 -15.86
N TRP A 83 6.01 -8.00 -16.34
CA TRP A 83 6.59 -8.98 -17.23
C TRP A 83 5.57 -9.39 -18.31
N GLY A 84 5.68 -8.84 -19.49
CA GLY A 84 4.70 -9.00 -20.55
C GLY A 84 3.31 -8.50 -20.10
N TYR A 85 2.35 -9.39 -20.08
CA TYR A 85 0.98 -9.10 -19.60
C TYR A 85 0.78 -9.33 -18.10
N TRP A 86 1.83 -9.70 -17.39
CA TRP A 86 1.82 -9.91 -15.95
C TRP A 86 2.34 -8.69 -15.19
N LEU A 87 1.80 -8.46 -14.00
CA LEU A 87 2.32 -7.53 -13.02
C LEU A 87 2.41 -8.27 -11.68
N MET A 88 3.62 -8.42 -11.19
CA MET A 88 3.91 -8.94 -9.84
C MET A 88 4.16 -7.78 -8.91
N SER A 89 3.62 -7.82 -7.69
CA SER A 89 3.91 -6.82 -6.67
C SER A 89 3.96 -7.42 -5.28
N ALA A 90 4.77 -6.80 -4.42
CA ALA A 90 4.84 -7.10 -3.00
C ALA A 90 4.83 -5.79 -2.22
N THR A 91 4.10 -5.77 -1.10
CA THR A 91 4.01 -4.63 -0.19
C THR A 91 4.15 -5.14 1.24
N ALA A 92 4.99 -4.48 2.01
CA ALA A 92 5.09 -4.67 3.45
C ALA A 92 4.91 -3.32 4.14
N SER A 93 4.05 -3.26 5.15
CA SER A 93 3.86 -2.07 5.96
C SER A 93 3.78 -2.43 7.44
N ALA A 94 4.29 -1.55 8.29
CA ALA A 94 4.11 -1.62 9.72
C ALA A 94 3.82 -0.22 10.26
N ASN A 95 2.92 -0.16 11.24
CA ASN A 95 2.50 1.06 11.89
C ASN A 95 2.40 0.81 13.38
N ASP A 96 2.81 1.77 14.16
CA ASP A 96 2.62 1.80 15.61
C ASP A 96 2.11 3.18 16.05
N TYR A 97 1.36 3.17 17.13
CA TYR A 97 0.86 4.37 17.77
C TYR A 97 0.86 4.19 19.29
N HIS A 98 0.92 5.30 19.99
CA HIS A 98 0.69 5.36 21.43
C HIS A 98 -0.03 6.64 21.79
N GLN A 99 -0.78 6.58 22.89
CA GLN A 99 -1.52 7.72 23.44
C GLN A 99 -1.71 7.57 24.93
N SER A 100 -1.68 8.69 25.64
CA SER A 100 -2.03 8.75 27.04
C SER A 100 -3.54 8.77 27.22
N VAL A 101 -4.07 7.88 28.06
CA VAL A 101 -5.49 7.78 28.37
C VAL A 101 -5.69 8.00 29.85
N ALA A 102 -6.47 9.03 30.20
CA ALA A 102 -6.80 9.33 31.60
C ALA A 102 -7.72 8.26 32.18
N GLY A 103 -7.29 7.60 33.26
CA GLY A 103 -8.11 6.71 34.08
C GLY A 103 -8.62 7.42 35.36
N ALA A 104 -9.32 6.68 36.17
CA ALA A 104 -9.93 7.24 37.41
C ALA A 104 -8.90 7.72 38.45
N SER A 105 -7.72 7.11 38.52
CA SER A 105 -6.68 7.41 39.51
C SER A 105 -5.28 7.59 38.92
N GLN A 106 -5.07 7.25 37.66
CA GLN A 106 -3.78 7.37 36.96
C GLN A 106 -3.99 7.47 35.47
N THR A 107 -2.95 7.90 34.76
CA THR A 107 -2.92 7.90 33.28
C THR A 107 -2.28 6.61 32.82
N TYR A 108 -2.87 5.98 31.85
CA TYR A 108 -2.38 4.76 31.18
C TYR A 108 -1.81 5.11 29.80
N LEU A 109 -0.73 4.44 29.43
CA LEU A 109 -0.23 4.49 28.07
C LEU A 109 -0.87 3.36 27.26
N TYR A 110 -1.74 3.72 26.32
CA TYR A 110 -2.34 2.78 25.38
C TYR A 110 -1.57 2.83 24.06
N SER A 111 -1.10 1.66 23.59
CA SER A 111 -0.35 1.57 22.35
C SER A 111 -0.82 0.42 21.48
N GLY A 112 -0.51 0.48 20.19
CA GLY A 112 -0.83 -0.57 19.27
C GLY A 112 0.19 -0.66 18.15
N GLU A 113 0.42 -1.89 17.70
CA GLU A 113 1.28 -2.24 16.58
C GLU A 113 0.47 -2.97 15.52
N SER A 114 0.71 -2.68 14.27
CA SER A 114 0.12 -3.43 13.16
C SER A 114 1.14 -3.66 12.06
N SER A 115 1.06 -4.82 11.42
CA SER A 115 1.85 -5.14 10.23
C SER A 115 0.99 -5.79 9.17
N ASN A 116 1.25 -5.43 7.91
CA ASN A 116 0.55 -5.97 6.75
C ASN A 116 1.57 -6.39 5.71
N TYR A 117 1.40 -7.59 5.19
CA TYR A 117 2.19 -8.14 4.11
C TYR A 117 1.25 -8.56 2.99
N GLU A 118 1.56 -8.18 1.79
CA GLU A 118 0.77 -8.47 0.61
C GLU A 118 1.68 -8.89 -0.55
N ALA A 119 1.30 -9.94 -1.26
CA ALA A 119 1.85 -10.29 -2.56
C ALA A 119 0.71 -10.42 -3.55
N LYS A 120 0.83 -9.79 -4.71
CA LYS A 120 -0.21 -9.77 -5.74
C LYS A 120 0.37 -10.11 -7.11
N LEU A 121 -0.33 -10.97 -7.81
CA LEU A 121 -0.08 -11.31 -9.21
C LEU A 121 -1.29 -10.88 -10.02
N SER A 122 -1.08 -10.06 -11.03
CA SER A 122 -2.12 -9.61 -11.95
C SER A 122 -1.77 -9.97 -13.39
N ARG A 123 -2.78 -10.29 -14.19
CA ARG A 123 -2.63 -10.57 -15.61
C ARG A 123 -3.65 -9.80 -16.44
N LEU A 124 -3.18 -9.08 -17.41
CA LEU A 124 -4.02 -8.52 -18.46
C LEU A 124 -4.45 -9.66 -19.39
N VAL A 125 -5.74 -10.02 -19.34
CA VAL A 125 -6.29 -11.18 -20.09
C VAL A 125 -7.00 -10.77 -21.37
N PHE A 126 -7.52 -9.53 -21.41
CA PHE A 126 -8.17 -8.98 -22.58
C PHE A 126 -7.94 -7.48 -22.67
N ARG A 127 -7.64 -7.00 -23.88
CA ARG A 127 -7.51 -5.56 -24.18
C ARG A 127 -7.80 -5.33 -25.66
N ASP A 128 -8.67 -4.35 -25.92
CA ASP A 128 -8.90 -3.77 -27.24
C ASP A 128 -8.90 -2.24 -27.15
N ALA A 129 -9.40 -1.54 -28.19
CA ALA A 129 -9.45 -0.08 -28.21
C ALA A 129 -10.37 0.53 -27.14
N ALA A 130 -11.39 -0.19 -26.68
CA ALA A 130 -12.43 0.27 -25.78
C ALA A 130 -12.49 -0.49 -24.45
N ASN A 131 -11.84 -1.64 -24.35
CA ASN A 131 -12.01 -2.53 -23.20
C ASN A 131 -10.66 -3.00 -22.64
N LYS A 132 -10.63 -3.23 -21.33
CA LYS A 132 -9.49 -3.82 -20.63
C LYS A 132 -9.99 -4.72 -19.51
N THR A 133 -9.56 -5.99 -19.49
CA THR A 133 -9.87 -6.94 -18.43
C THR A 133 -8.60 -7.46 -17.78
N THR A 134 -8.54 -7.38 -16.46
CA THR A 134 -7.41 -7.85 -15.66
C THR A 134 -7.91 -8.84 -14.62
N LEU A 135 -7.25 -9.99 -14.52
CA LEU A 135 -7.41 -10.93 -13.42
C LEU A 135 -6.29 -10.70 -12.40
N SER A 136 -6.60 -10.84 -11.12
CA SER A 136 -5.61 -10.72 -10.05
C SER A 136 -5.81 -11.77 -8.97
N LEU A 137 -4.70 -12.25 -8.44
CA LEU A 137 -4.64 -13.07 -7.23
C LEU A 137 -3.75 -12.35 -6.23
N ARG A 138 -4.24 -12.16 -5.00
CA ARG A 138 -3.56 -11.50 -3.90
C ARG A 138 -3.54 -12.41 -2.69
N GLY A 139 -2.38 -12.62 -2.09
CA GLY A 139 -2.22 -13.19 -0.76
C GLY A 139 -1.91 -12.10 0.23
N TYR A 140 -2.46 -12.18 1.45
CA TYR A 140 -2.21 -11.19 2.49
C TYR A 140 -2.10 -11.82 3.88
N LEU A 141 -1.31 -11.16 4.73
CA LEU A 141 -1.17 -11.42 6.15
C LEU A 141 -1.24 -10.08 6.90
N THR A 142 -2.18 -9.97 7.83
CA THR A 142 -2.34 -8.81 8.70
C THR A 142 -2.20 -9.25 10.15
N GLN A 143 -1.42 -8.52 10.93
CA GLN A 143 -1.25 -8.75 12.36
C GLN A 143 -1.45 -7.43 13.09
N SER A 144 -2.09 -7.49 14.28
CA SER A 144 -2.19 -6.35 15.18
C SER A 144 -2.15 -6.80 16.63
N LYS A 145 -1.55 -5.96 17.47
CA LYS A 145 -1.45 -6.12 18.91
C LYS A 145 -1.71 -4.77 19.57
N ASN A 146 -2.29 -4.80 20.75
CA ASN A 146 -2.49 -3.62 21.58
C ASN A 146 -1.92 -3.87 22.97
N PHE A 147 -1.50 -2.79 23.63
CA PHE A 147 -0.85 -2.82 24.92
C PHE A 147 -1.43 -1.73 25.83
N ILE A 148 -1.40 -1.99 27.12
CA ILE A 148 -1.66 -1.00 28.20
C ILE A 148 -0.44 -1.06 29.13
N ASP A 149 0.29 0.05 29.25
CA ASP A 149 1.52 0.14 30.06
C ASP A 149 2.47 -1.05 29.78
N ASP A 150 2.84 -1.26 28.52
CA ASP A 150 3.70 -2.35 28.03
C ASP A 150 3.15 -3.80 28.19
N THR A 151 1.95 -3.94 28.76
CA THR A 151 1.30 -5.26 28.89
C THR A 151 0.39 -5.51 27.68
N GLU A 152 0.63 -6.60 26.96
CA GLU A 152 -0.19 -6.98 25.80
C GLU A 152 -1.62 -7.32 26.25
N VAL A 153 -2.61 -6.76 25.54
CA VAL A 153 -4.03 -7.10 25.68
C VAL A 153 -4.34 -8.27 24.74
N GLU A 154 -4.09 -9.50 25.20
CA GLU A 154 -4.15 -10.72 24.35
C GLU A 154 -5.50 -10.89 23.63
N VAL A 155 -6.62 -10.50 24.24
CA VAL A 155 -7.96 -10.59 23.63
C VAL A 155 -8.14 -9.66 22.42
N GLN A 156 -7.24 -8.69 22.23
CA GLN A 156 -7.22 -7.78 21.10
C GLN A 156 -6.18 -8.17 20.03
N ARG A 157 -5.38 -9.20 20.30
CA ARG A 157 -4.44 -9.73 19.30
C ARG A 157 -5.22 -10.26 18.11
N ARG A 158 -4.88 -9.79 16.93
CA ARG A 158 -5.47 -10.26 15.67
C ARG A 158 -4.38 -10.72 14.73
N ARG A 159 -4.62 -11.85 14.09
CA ARG A 159 -3.78 -12.35 13.02
C ARG A 159 -4.70 -12.92 11.97
N MET A 160 -4.62 -12.42 10.77
CA MET A 160 -5.49 -12.79 9.66
C MET A 160 -4.64 -13.04 8.44
N ALA A 161 -4.82 -14.21 7.84
CA ALA A 161 -4.21 -14.55 6.56
C ALA A 161 -5.31 -14.96 5.58
N GLY A 162 -5.10 -14.68 4.31
CA GLY A 162 -6.07 -15.04 3.29
C GLY A 162 -5.57 -14.78 1.89
N TRP A 163 -6.44 -15.09 0.95
CA TRP A 163 -6.24 -14.75 -0.45
C TRP A 163 -7.49 -14.11 -1.04
N GLU A 164 -7.30 -13.37 -2.11
CA GLU A 164 -8.37 -12.74 -2.86
C GLU A 164 -8.12 -12.96 -4.34
N ALA A 165 -9.13 -13.47 -5.04
CA ALA A 165 -9.16 -13.51 -6.48
C ALA A 165 -10.11 -12.42 -6.99
N SER A 166 -9.68 -11.64 -7.97
CA SER A 166 -10.49 -10.54 -8.49
C SER A 166 -10.40 -10.42 -10.01
N ILE A 167 -11.49 -9.92 -10.60
CA ILE A 167 -11.58 -9.51 -11.98
C ILE A 167 -11.95 -8.02 -12.02
N ALA A 168 -11.16 -7.26 -12.74
CA ALA A 168 -11.42 -5.85 -13.02
C ALA A 168 -11.64 -5.68 -14.53
N HIS A 169 -12.77 -5.06 -14.89
CA HIS A 169 -13.11 -4.75 -16.28
C HIS A 169 -13.38 -3.28 -16.44
N ARG A 170 -12.70 -2.65 -17.39
CA ARG A 170 -12.94 -1.27 -17.80
C ARG A 170 -13.43 -1.24 -19.23
N ALA A 171 -14.53 -0.51 -19.48
CA ALA A 171 -15.08 -0.28 -20.80
C ALA A 171 -15.29 1.21 -21.06
N PHE A 172 -14.85 1.68 -22.23
CA PHE A 172 -15.14 3.02 -22.73
C PHE A 172 -16.37 2.97 -23.64
N ILE A 173 -17.47 3.59 -23.24
CA ILE A 173 -18.75 3.57 -23.94
C ILE A 173 -19.07 5.02 -24.37
N GLY A 174 -18.67 5.38 -25.58
CA GLY A 174 -18.79 6.76 -26.04
C GLY A 174 -17.97 7.73 -25.20
N LYS A 175 -18.63 8.62 -24.44
CA LYS A 175 -17.98 9.56 -23.49
C LYS A 175 -17.93 9.04 -22.07
N ALA A 176 -18.52 7.89 -21.77
CA ALA A 176 -18.57 7.31 -20.43
C ALA A 176 -17.49 6.25 -20.24
N THR A 177 -17.02 6.11 -19.01
CA THR A 177 -16.15 5.01 -18.59
C THR A 177 -16.90 4.17 -17.57
N LEU A 178 -17.00 2.86 -17.81
CA LEU A 178 -17.55 1.87 -16.90
C LEU A 178 -16.39 1.08 -16.29
N ASP A 179 -16.27 1.12 -14.97
CA ASP A 179 -15.34 0.33 -14.19
C ASP A 179 -16.12 -0.68 -13.33
N LEU A 180 -15.90 -1.96 -13.58
CA LEU A 180 -16.47 -3.07 -12.81
C LEU A 180 -15.33 -3.80 -12.10
N ASN A 181 -15.53 -4.09 -10.81
CA ASN A 181 -14.62 -4.92 -10.04
C ASN A 181 -15.42 -5.96 -9.25
N LEU A 182 -15.11 -7.23 -9.46
CA LEU A 182 -15.63 -8.34 -8.68
C LEU A 182 -14.47 -9.03 -7.97
N ALA A 183 -14.61 -9.24 -6.66
CA ALA A 183 -13.61 -9.90 -5.86
C ALA A 183 -14.23 -10.97 -4.96
N TYR A 184 -13.56 -12.11 -4.86
CA TYR A 184 -13.83 -13.17 -3.91
C TYR A 184 -12.64 -13.27 -2.94
N ARG A 185 -12.96 -13.21 -1.64
CA ARG A 185 -11.96 -13.23 -0.58
C ARG A 185 -12.18 -14.43 0.32
N HIS A 186 -11.10 -15.13 0.68
CA HIS A 186 -11.13 -16.29 1.55
C HIS A 186 -10.04 -16.20 2.61
N GLY A 187 -10.41 -16.34 3.88
CA GLY A 187 -9.47 -16.44 4.99
C GLY A 187 -8.88 -17.85 5.08
N ILE A 188 -7.63 -17.94 5.48
CA ILE A 188 -6.94 -19.22 5.71
C ILE A 188 -6.31 -19.23 7.11
N GLY A 189 -6.32 -20.41 7.76
CA GLY A 189 -5.65 -20.62 9.05
C GLY A 189 -4.12 -20.78 8.98
N ALA A 190 -3.48 -20.23 7.92
CA ALA A 190 -2.04 -20.28 7.77
C ALA A 190 -1.34 -19.25 8.67
N PHE A 191 -0.06 -19.50 8.98
CA PHE A 191 0.78 -18.61 9.79
C PHE A 191 0.22 -18.30 11.19
N GLY A 192 -0.66 -19.18 11.73
CA GLY A 192 -1.28 -18.99 13.04
C GLY A 192 -2.41 -17.95 13.06
N ALA A 193 -3.08 -17.72 11.91
CA ALA A 193 -4.27 -16.90 11.77
C ALA A 193 -5.54 -17.67 12.15
#